data_e763613a6272a37d1125aa1cbdfa8abb
#
_entry.id   e763613a6272a37d1125aa1cbdfa8abb
#
_cell.length_a   1.000
_cell.length_b   1.000
_cell.length_c   1.000
_cell.angle_alpha   90.00
_cell.angle_beta   90.00
_cell.angle_gamma   90.00
#
_symmetry.space_group_name_H-M   'P 1'
#
loop_
_entity.id
_entity.type
_entity.pdbx_description
1 polymer ?
#
loop_
_entity_poly.entity_id
_entity_poly.type
_entity_poly.pdbx_seq_one_letter_code
_entity_poly.pdbx_strand_id
1 'polypeptide(L)'
;NIFYIKDDVIYTPDVTLGILSGVMRKNIIDLCKSMKLIVKETSINYCDINLMDESFISSTGIGILPCFWDGWSSQFHLTSKIKKELFNRIKNY
;
A
#
# COMPACT_ATOMS: atom_id res chain seq x y z
N ASN A 1 2.93 1.68 8.22
CA ASN A 1 2.62 2.62 7.13
C ASN A 1 1.35 2.18 6.40
N ILE A 2 0.60 3.15 5.90
CA ILE A 2 -0.68 2.89 5.24
C ILE A 2 -0.60 3.24 3.75
N PHE A 3 -1.31 2.45 2.94
CA PHE A 3 -1.41 2.63 1.49
C PHE A 3 -2.87 2.60 1.08
N TYR A 4 -3.21 3.41 0.09
CA TYR A 4 -4.53 3.43 -0.53
C TYR A 4 -4.38 3.24 -2.03
N ILE A 5 -5.36 2.59 -2.64
CA ILE A 5 -5.36 2.33 -4.08
C ILE A 5 -6.64 2.87 -4.69
N LYS A 6 -6.51 3.67 -5.73
CA LYS A 6 -7.64 4.19 -6.51
C LYS A 6 -7.26 4.20 -7.98
N ASP A 7 -8.08 3.56 -8.83
CA ASP A 7 -7.84 3.50 -10.28
C ASP A 7 -6.43 3.01 -10.63
N ASP A 8 -5.97 1.98 -9.91
CA ASP A 8 -4.64 1.36 -10.06
C ASP A 8 -3.48 2.30 -9.71
N VAL A 9 -3.75 3.43 -9.06
CA VAL A 9 -2.73 4.33 -8.51
C VAL A 9 -2.61 4.09 -7.01
N ILE A 10 -1.37 3.96 -6.53
CA ILE A 10 -1.09 3.70 -5.13
C ILE A 10 -0.70 5.00 -4.44
N TYR A 11 -1.36 5.31 -3.33
CA TYR A 11 -1.12 6.51 -2.54
C TYR A 11 -0.60 6.11 -1.17
N THR A 12 0.44 6.77 -0.71
CA THR A 12 0.95 6.61 0.66
C THR A 12 1.45 7.95 1.17
N PRO A 13 1.25 8.28 2.46
CA PRO A 13 1.68 9.58 2.99
C PRO A 13 3.19 9.80 2.79
N ASP A 14 3.55 11.06 2.54
CA ASP A 14 4.94 11.46 2.36
C ASP A 14 5.69 11.37 3.70
N VAL A 15 6.91 10.87 3.67
CA VAL A 15 7.75 10.77 4.87
C VAL A 15 8.13 12.13 5.45
N THR A 16 8.07 13.19 4.66
CA THR A 16 8.36 14.55 5.14
C THR A 16 7.33 15.04 6.16
N LEU A 17 6.20 14.34 6.31
CA LEU A 17 5.16 14.69 7.28
C LEU A 17 5.42 14.10 8.68
N GLY A 18 6.66 13.69 8.97
CA GLY A 18 7.00 13.13 10.28
C GLY A 18 6.68 11.67 10.46
N ILE A 19 6.35 10.98 9.39
CA ILE A 19 6.07 9.55 9.40
C ILE A 19 7.40 8.79 9.34
N LEU A 20 7.51 7.72 10.15
CA LEU A 20 8.68 6.88 10.10
C LEU A 20 8.81 6.22 8.72
N SER A 21 9.98 6.40 8.11
CA SER A 21 10.30 5.75 6.84
C SER A 21 10.71 4.30 7.12
N GLY A 22 9.77 3.37 7.07
CA GLY A 22 10.06 1.97 7.30
C GLY A 22 10.75 1.31 6.12
N VAL A 23 11.60 0.33 6.41
CA VAL A 23 12.26 -0.48 5.36
C VAL A 23 11.20 -1.20 4.50
N MET A 24 10.18 -1.75 5.14
CA MET A 24 9.10 -2.44 4.43
C MET A 24 8.35 -1.49 3.50
N ARG A 25 8.09 -0.25 3.93
CA ARG A 25 7.45 0.78 3.11
C ARG A 25 8.24 1.01 1.82
N LYS A 26 9.55 1.19 1.96
CA LYS A 26 10.43 1.40 0.80
C LYS A 26 10.41 0.21 -0.14
N ASN A 27 10.49 -1.00 0.41
CA ASN A 27 10.47 -2.22 -0.39
C ASN A 27 9.16 -2.35 -1.18
N ILE A 28 8.03 -2.00 -0.57
CA ILE A 28 6.73 -2.05 -1.24
C ILE A 28 6.65 -1.01 -2.35
N ILE A 29 7.13 0.20 -2.11
CA ILE A 29 7.15 1.25 -3.14
C ILE A 29 8.01 0.81 -4.33
N ASP A 30 9.21 0.29 -4.06
CA ASP A 30 10.11 -0.17 -5.12
C ASP A 30 9.49 -1.34 -5.89
N LEU A 31 8.84 -2.27 -5.19
CA LEU A 31 8.15 -3.38 -5.82
C LEU A 31 7.02 -2.90 -6.73
N CYS A 32 6.19 -1.98 -6.25
CA CYS A 32 5.10 -1.43 -7.06
C CYS A 32 5.62 -0.76 -8.32
N LYS A 33 6.70 -0.01 -8.21
CA LYS A 33 7.33 0.61 -9.38
C LYS A 33 7.86 -0.43 -10.37
N SER A 34 8.42 -1.53 -9.87
CA SER A 34 8.89 -2.62 -10.73
C SER A 34 7.73 -3.33 -11.44
N MET A 35 6.55 -3.31 -10.85
CA MET A 35 5.33 -3.82 -11.46
C MET A 35 4.67 -2.82 -12.41
N LYS A 36 5.32 -1.69 -12.65
CA LYS A 36 4.85 -0.60 -13.52
C LYS A 36 3.59 0.07 -12.99
N LEU A 37 3.40 0.07 -11.68
CA LEU A 37 2.32 0.77 -11.02
C LEU A 37 2.76 2.19 -10.68
N ILE A 38 1.80 3.13 -10.73
CA ILE A 38 2.06 4.52 -10.34
C ILE A 38 1.94 4.62 -8.83
N VAL A 39 2.97 5.18 -8.18
CA VAL A 39 2.98 5.39 -6.74
C VAL A 39 3.11 6.89 -6.48
N LYS A 40 2.20 7.44 -5.68
CA LYS A 40 2.20 8.85 -5.28
C LYS A 40 2.39 8.93 -3.78
N GLU A 41 3.48 9.56 -3.35
CA GLU A 41 3.78 9.78 -1.95
C GLU A 41 3.13 11.09 -1.50
N THR A 42 1.86 11.00 -1.17
CA THR A 42 1.05 12.15 -0.79
C THR A 42 -0.04 11.72 0.20
N SER A 43 -0.47 12.66 1.02
CA SER A 43 -1.56 12.41 1.97
C SER A 43 -2.90 12.36 1.25
N ILE A 44 -3.80 11.52 1.76
CA ILE A 44 -5.19 11.43 1.30
C ILE A 44 -6.06 12.18 2.30
N ASN A 45 -6.95 13.03 1.80
CA ASN A 45 -7.93 13.70 2.65
C ASN A 45 -8.87 12.68 3.28
N TYR A 46 -9.23 12.92 4.54
CA TYR A 46 -10.12 12.03 5.27
C TYR A 46 -11.43 11.79 4.51
N CYS A 47 -11.96 12.82 3.83
CA CYS A 47 -13.20 12.72 3.05
C CYS A 47 -13.09 11.75 1.86
N ASP A 48 -11.87 11.50 1.37
CA ASP A 48 -11.65 10.71 0.16
C ASP A 48 -11.37 9.24 0.47
N ILE A 49 -11.24 8.87 1.75
CA ILE A 49 -10.89 7.50 2.14
C ILE A 49 -11.94 6.50 1.64
N ASN A 50 -13.23 6.84 1.74
CA ASN A 50 -14.30 5.96 1.30
C ASN A 50 -14.39 5.83 -0.23
N LEU A 51 -13.68 6.66 -0.97
CA LEU A 51 -13.62 6.60 -2.43
C LEU A 51 -12.51 5.67 -2.93
N MET A 52 -11.68 5.18 -2.03
CA MET A 52 -10.57 4.30 -2.41
C MET A 52 -11.09 2.91 -2.78
N ASP A 53 -10.42 2.26 -3.72
CA ASP A 53 -10.77 0.92 -4.16
C ASP A 53 -10.19 -0.14 -3.22
N GLU A 54 -9.00 0.11 -2.66
CA GLU A 54 -8.32 -0.80 -1.75
C GLU A 54 -7.52 -0.02 -0.73
N SER A 55 -7.17 -0.68 0.37
CA SER A 55 -6.26 -0.13 1.37
C SER A 55 -5.52 -1.27 2.05
N PHE A 56 -4.26 -1.03 2.39
CA PHE A 56 -3.49 -1.98 3.19
C PHE A 56 -2.48 -1.25 4.06
N ILE A 57 -2.06 -1.91 5.12
CA ILE A 57 -0.96 -1.43 5.96
C ILE A 57 0.26 -2.33 5.76
N SER A 58 1.43 -1.78 6.03
CA SER A 58 2.68 -2.52 5.99
C SER A 58 3.38 -2.48 7.34
N SER A 59 3.99 -3.59 7.72
CA SER A 59 4.84 -3.65 8.88
C SER A 59 5.91 -4.70 8.67
N THR A 60 7.03 -4.53 9.37
CA THR A 60 8.18 -5.44 9.24
C THR A 60 7.82 -6.88 9.63
N GLY A 61 6.97 -7.05 10.63
CA GLY A 61 6.62 -8.39 11.12
C GLY A 61 5.56 -9.10 10.29
N ILE A 62 4.61 -8.35 9.74
CA ILE A 62 3.44 -8.91 9.06
C ILE A 62 3.55 -8.83 7.55
N GLY A 63 4.31 -7.85 7.03
CA GLY A 63 4.36 -7.55 5.61
C GLY A 63 3.19 -6.68 5.21
N ILE A 64 2.26 -7.23 4.45
CA ILE A 64 1.08 -6.52 3.97
C ILE A 64 -0.18 -7.08 4.61
N LEU A 65 -1.00 -6.21 5.19
CA LEU A 65 -2.28 -6.57 5.78
C LEU A 65 -3.38 -5.71 5.18
N PRO A 66 -4.37 -6.32 4.49
CA PRO A 66 -5.51 -5.57 3.95
C PRO A 66 -6.28 -4.85 5.05
N CYS A 67 -6.76 -3.63 4.76
CA CYS A 67 -7.55 -2.83 5.68
C CYS A 67 -8.97 -2.69 5.16
N PHE A 68 -9.93 -2.68 6.08
CA PHE A 68 -11.33 -2.39 5.77
C PHE A 68 -11.96 -1.70 6.99
N TRP A 69 -13.11 -1.05 6.76
CA TRP A 69 -13.82 -0.33 7.83
C TRP A 69 -15.31 -0.34 7.54
N ASP A 70 -16.10 0.10 8.53
CA ASP A 70 -17.55 0.07 8.42
C ASP A 70 -18.05 0.87 7.20
N GLY A 71 -18.97 0.27 6.44
CA GLY A 71 -19.53 0.90 5.26
C GLY A 71 -18.65 0.89 4.02
N TRP A 72 -17.50 0.22 4.10
CA TRP A 72 -16.58 0.12 2.98
C TRP A 72 -16.03 -1.30 2.88
N SER A 73 -15.90 -1.80 1.67
CA SER A 73 -15.33 -3.11 1.44
C SER A 73 -14.57 -3.11 0.10
N SER A 74 -13.77 -4.13 -0.11
CA SER A 74 -12.95 -4.26 -1.32
C SER A 74 -12.72 -5.73 -1.64
N GLN A 75 -12.47 -6.02 -2.90
CA GLN A 75 -12.03 -7.33 -3.34
C GLN A 75 -10.51 -7.52 -3.18
N PHE A 76 -9.78 -6.45 -2.89
CA PHE A 76 -8.33 -6.46 -2.67
C PHE A 76 -7.54 -7.13 -3.78
N HIS A 77 -7.94 -6.95 -5.05
CA HIS A 77 -7.25 -7.57 -6.19
C HIS A 77 -5.79 -7.17 -6.29
N LEU A 78 -5.53 -5.86 -6.28
CA LEU A 78 -4.17 -5.36 -6.42
C LEU A 78 -3.36 -5.57 -5.15
N THR A 79 -3.99 -5.39 -3.98
CA THR A 79 -3.36 -5.67 -2.69
C THR A 79 -2.87 -7.12 -2.63
N SER A 80 -3.71 -8.06 -3.06
CA SER A 80 -3.34 -9.48 -3.05
C SER A 80 -2.19 -9.76 -4.01
N LYS A 81 -2.19 -9.12 -5.17
CA LYS A 81 -1.13 -9.27 -6.16
C LYS A 81 0.20 -8.71 -5.62
N ILE A 82 0.17 -7.54 -5.01
CA ILE A 82 1.36 -6.93 -4.41
C ILE A 82 1.89 -7.81 -3.28
N LYS A 83 1.00 -8.31 -2.44
CA LYS A 83 1.38 -9.20 -1.33
C LYS A 83 2.07 -10.46 -1.84
N LYS A 84 1.54 -11.07 -2.89
CA LYS A 84 2.11 -12.27 -3.49
C LYS A 84 3.50 -11.99 -4.07
N GLU A 85 3.66 -10.87 -4.79
CA GLU A 85 4.94 -10.50 -5.38
C GLU A 85 5.98 -10.16 -4.31
N LEU A 86 5.56 -9.52 -3.22
CA LEU A 86 6.44 -9.25 -2.09
C LEU A 86 6.93 -10.55 -1.46
N PHE A 87 6.03 -11.51 -1.25
CA PHE A 87 6.38 -12.81 -0.70
C PHE A 87 7.39 -13.53 -1.60
N ASN A 88 7.17 -13.52 -2.92
CA ASN A 88 8.08 -14.15 -3.87
C ASN A 88 9.45 -13.49 -3.85
N ARG A 89 9.51 -12.17 -3.74
CA ARG A 89 10.77 -11.42 -3.67
C ARG A 89 11.56 -11.79 -2.42
N ILE A 90 10.89 -11.89 -1.27
CA ILE A 90 11.52 -12.26 0.00
C ILE A 90 12.00 -13.71 -0.03
N LYS A 91 11.19 -14.60 -0.59
CA LYS A 91 11.49 -16.03 -0.65
C LYS A 91 12.74 -16.34 -1.47
N ASN A 92 13.07 -15.48 -2.43
CA ASN A 92 14.20 -15.68 -3.34
C ASN A 92 15.50 -15.04 -2.85
N TYR A 93 15.51 -14.56 -1.64
CA TYR A 93 16.73 -14.06 -1.02
C TYR A 93 17.60 -15.18 -0.52
#